data_073bfafdf1b4430656f6839b7092016a
#
_entry.id   073bfafdf1b4430656f6839b7092016a
#
_cell.length_a   1.000
_cell.length_b   1.000
_cell.length_c   1.000
_cell.angle_alpha   90.00
_cell.angle_beta   90.00
_cell.angle_gamma   90.00
#
_symmetry.space_group_name_H-M   'P 1'
#
loop_
_entity.id
_entity.type
_entity.pdbx_description
1 polymer ?
#
loop_
_entity_poly.entity_id
_entity_poly.type
_entity_poly.pdbx_seq_one_letter_code
_entity_poly.pdbx_strand_id
1 'polypeptide(L)'
;MRKTLLKASVLCLMLSGFISRASLFAQSDPTGKKPITSTYAITNATVFAKPGSEGSKATILIKDGVIKGVGSNLSLPVEAKVIAGDSLFIYPGFIDGASQAGITKPEDPKRPDNFDSSKPSDEIAGITPWRSAVDQFSIDGSQVDAMRQAGFTLIQIVPEGGMIAGKSALVILGDDKSTNVIKENTSLSSNLNGARGMYPGTTVGVMAKFRDVYKNTELTKNRTATFASNTGVVRPEITPTYQAMMDVISGQVPVLFEVGNDLEVRRALSLKNELGFQLILTGLEEYENVIDLLKSSGTKVLIQLAVPDDKAIKAKEGEDESEEVKALKARVKASYDKAIAQAGKLEAAGVPFAFTTIGAKPNDLMKSLKTMIEAGLSEEAALAALTTNAADILGVSKFAGSIESGKMANLVLATGPIFEEDSQIKHVVVDGKIFEYETKAKKKKEGAEGSGGAIAGTWDYTSETPAGSSGGKITIAKDGSSYSGTITYDDPAGSGAATSDLEDISYEGSSLTFSFGVSAGGMNLKVDVSAEVSGNTMDGSMIIGEFGSFPISGTLNPTLIANK
;
A
#
# COMPACT_ATOMS: atom_id res chain seq x y z
N MET A 1 -26.01 72.47 -6.24
CA MET A 1 -26.61 71.11 -6.26
C MET A 1 -26.40 70.32 -7.56
N ARG A 2 -26.41 70.88 -8.79
CA ARG A 2 -26.19 70.11 -10.04
C ARG A 2 -24.76 69.55 -10.25
N LYS A 3 -23.71 70.20 -9.74
CA LYS A 3 -22.30 69.74 -9.87
C LYS A 3 -21.90 68.62 -8.93
N THR A 4 -22.60 68.46 -7.79
CA THR A 4 -22.37 67.36 -6.83
C THR A 4 -23.03 66.07 -7.25
N LEU A 5 -24.19 66.11 -7.92
CA LEU A 5 -24.89 64.95 -8.47
C LEU A 5 -24.12 64.30 -9.64
N LEU A 6 -23.46 65.12 -10.48
CA LEU A 6 -22.69 64.62 -11.60
C LEU A 6 -21.41 63.87 -11.17
N LYS A 7 -20.77 64.34 -10.05
CA LYS A 7 -19.59 63.65 -9.48
C LYS A 7 -19.96 62.33 -8.79
N ALA A 8 -21.11 62.23 -8.16
CA ALA A 8 -21.59 60.99 -7.56
C ALA A 8 -21.97 59.94 -8.61
N SER A 9 -22.58 60.35 -9.72
CA SER A 9 -22.92 59.41 -10.83
C SER A 9 -21.68 58.87 -11.54
N VAL A 10 -20.61 59.68 -11.70
CA VAL A 10 -19.36 59.22 -12.31
C VAL A 10 -18.61 58.29 -11.39
N LEU A 11 -18.64 58.51 -10.05
CA LEU A 11 -18.03 57.65 -9.09
C LEU A 11 -18.74 56.28 -8.99
N CYS A 12 -20.05 56.22 -9.05
CA CYS A 12 -20.82 54.99 -9.09
C CYS A 12 -20.61 54.18 -10.40
N LEU A 13 -20.46 54.85 -11.55
CA LEU A 13 -20.12 54.17 -12.82
C LEU A 13 -18.69 53.61 -12.81
N MET A 14 -17.73 54.29 -12.16
CA MET A 14 -16.37 53.73 -12.02
C MET A 14 -16.30 52.55 -11.03
N LEU A 15 -17.08 52.55 -9.95
CA LEU A 15 -17.14 51.43 -9.00
C LEU A 15 -17.85 50.21 -9.64
N SER A 16 -18.89 50.39 -10.45
CA SER A 16 -19.54 49.26 -11.14
C SER A 16 -18.66 48.63 -12.24
N GLY A 17 -17.79 49.43 -12.88
CA GLY A 17 -16.80 48.95 -13.82
C GLY A 17 -15.67 48.10 -13.22
N PHE A 18 -15.34 48.34 -11.93
CA PHE A 18 -14.32 47.54 -11.21
C PHE A 18 -14.86 46.22 -10.68
N ILE A 19 -16.12 46.15 -10.28
CA ILE A 19 -16.76 44.91 -9.79
C ILE A 19 -17.00 43.94 -10.92
N SER A 20 -17.25 44.40 -12.15
CA SER A 20 -17.45 43.51 -13.31
C SER A 20 -16.15 42.90 -13.85
N ARG A 21 -14.97 43.44 -13.53
CA ARG A 21 -13.68 42.89 -13.95
C ARG A 21 -13.06 41.91 -12.97
N ALA A 22 -13.47 41.97 -11.69
CA ALA A 22 -13.01 41.02 -10.67
C ALA A 22 -13.60 39.60 -10.85
N SER A 23 -14.74 39.47 -11.53
CA SER A 23 -15.40 38.17 -11.77
C SER A 23 -14.84 37.39 -12.95
N LEU A 24 -13.99 37.97 -13.78
CA LEU A 24 -13.42 37.32 -14.96
C LEU A 24 -12.03 36.71 -14.74
N PHE A 25 -11.42 36.94 -13.58
CA PHE A 25 -10.13 36.34 -13.24
C PHE A 25 -10.22 35.13 -12.29
N ALA A 26 -11.42 34.72 -11.91
CA ALA A 26 -11.63 33.62 -10.97
C ALA A 26 -11.80 32.24 -11.63
N GLN A 27 -11.56 32.13 -12.94
CA GLN A 27 -11.79 30.87 -13.70
C GLN A 27 -10.64 30.42 -14.60
N SER A 28 -9.46 30.95 -14.49
CA SER A 28 -8.32 30.36 -15.17
C SER A 28 -7.43 29.69 -14.13
N ASP A 29 -7.44 28.36 -14.13
CA ASP A 29 -6.40 27.57 -13.49
C ASP A 29 -5.04 28.14 -13.95
N PRO A 30 -4.17 28.61 -13.04
CA PRO A 30 -2.87 29.16 -13.40
C PRO A 30 -1.96 28.18 -14.14
N THR A 31 -2.30 26.89 -14.17
CA THR A 31 -1.59 25.84 -14.91
C THR A 31 -2.12 25.60 -16.32
N GLY A 32 -3.22 26.25 -16.74
CA GLY A 32 -3.83 26.05 -18.05
C GLY A 32 -4.45 24.67 -18.27
N LYS A 33 -4.51 23.83 -17.25
CA LYS A 33 -5.20 22.53 -17.32
C LYS A 33 -6.70 22.75 -17.23
N LYS A 34 -7.46 22.27 -18.22
CA LYS A 34 -8.91 22.27 -18.14
C LYS A 34 -9.35 21.40 -16.96
N PRO A 35 -10.30 21.85 -16.10
CA PRO A 35 -10.88 20.98 -15.10
C PRO A 35 -11.44 19.73 -15.80
N ILE A 36 -11.18 18.55 -15.21
CA ILE A 36 -11.64 17.27 -15.77
C ILE A 36 -13.14 17.18 -15.49
N THR A 37 -13.96 17.71 -16.38
CA THR A 37 -15.44 17.62 -16.37
C THR A 37 -15.91 16.40 -17.15
N SER A 38 -15.16 15.28 -17.10
CA SER A 38 -15.52 14.10 -17.87
C SER A 38 -16.62 13.32 -17.18
N THR A 39 -17.64 13.01 -17.93
CA THR A 39 -18.70 12.08 -17.54
C THR A 39 -18.35 10.71 -18.10
N TYR A 40 -18.31 9.69 -17.25
CA TYR A 40 -18.04 8.30 -17.62
C TYR A 40 -19.23 7.42 -17.23
N ALA A 41 -19.49 6.39 -18.04
CA ALA A 41 -20.44 5.34 -17.73
C ALA A 41 -19.74 3.99 -17.89
N ILE A 42 -19.60 3.23 -16.80
CA ILE A 42 -19.11 1.85 -16.85
C ILE A 42 -20.35 0.97 -16.93
N THR A 43 -20.57 0.32 -18.09
CA THR A 43 -21.83 -0.36 -18.37
C THR A 43 -21.73 -1.86 -18.18
N ASN A 44 -22.83 -2.47 -17.69
CA ASN A 44 -23.01 -3.92 -17.60
C ASN A 44 -21.90 -4.67 -16.84
N ALA A 45 -21.26 -4.04 -15.86
CA ALA A 45 -20.26 -4.67 -15.01
C ALA A 45 -20.90 -5.46 -13.85
N THR A 46 -20.18 -6.42 -13.29
CA THR A 46 -20.58 -7.07 -12.04
C THR A 46 -20.12 -6.20 -10.86
N VAL A 47 -21.06 -5.54 -10.17
CA VAL A 47 -20.76 -4.55 -9.13
C VAL A 47 -20.99 -5.13 -7.74
N PHE A 48 -19.96 -5.07 -6.90
CA PHE A 48 -19.99 -5.36 -5.46
C PHE A 48 -20.01 -4.03 -4.71
N ALA A 49 -21.20 -3.53 -4.41
CA ALA A 49 -21.36 -2.17 -3.89
C ALA A 49 -20.74 -1.97 -2.49
N LYS A 50 -20.72 -3.02 -1.67
CA LYS A 50 -20.14 -3.06 -0.33
C LYS A 50 -19.78 -4.50 0.05
N PRO A 51 -18.98 -4.73 1.12
CA PRO A 51 -18.73 -6.06 1.66
C PRO A 51 -20.02 -6.82 1.96
N GLY A 52 -20.04 -8.12 1.70
CA GLY A 52 -21.21 -8.98 1.89
C GLY A 52 -22.36 -8.76 0.89
N SER A 53 -22.23 -7.83 -0.06
CA SER A 53 -23.22 -7.71 -1.14
C SER A 53 -22.97 -8.75 -2.24
N GLU A 54 -24.04 -9.35 -2.77
CA GLU A 54 -23.94 -10.15 -3.98
C GLU A 54 -23.56 -9.27 -5.18
N GLY A 55 -22.69 -9.78 -6.05
CA GLY A 55 -22.33 -9.11 -7.29
C GLY A 55 -23.54 -9.01 -8.23
N SER A 56 -23.90 -7.83 -8.65
CA SER A 56 -25.03 -7.60 -9.55
C SER A 56 -24.60 -6.88 -10.83
N LYS A 57 -25.22 -7.24 -11.96
CA LYS A 57 -25.00 -6.52 -13.22
C LYS A 57 -25.58 -5.12 -13.13
N ALA A 58 -24.70 -4.13 -13.19
CA ALA A 58 -25.10 -2.72 -13.10
C ALA A 58 -24.22 -1.81 -13.97
N THR A 59 -24.73 -0.62 -14.20
CA THR A 59 -24.01 0.51 -14.80
C THR A 59 -23.71 1.52 -13.73
N ILE A 60 -22.49 2.05 -13.71
CA ILE A 60 -22.06 3.13 -12.81
C ILE A 60 -21.89 4.40 -13.64
N LEU A 61 -22.63 5.45 -13.30
CA LEU A 61 -22.47 6.76 -13.89
C LEU A 61 -21.63 7.66 -12.99
N ILE A 62 -20.53 8.17 -13.52
CA ILE A 62 -19.56 9.03 -12.83
C ILE A 62 -19.57 10.39 -13.51
N LYS A 63 -19.65 11.47 -12.72
CA LYS A 63 -19.53 12.84 -13.21
C LYS A 63 -18.80 13.69 -12.17
N ASP A 64 -17.77 14.41 -12.61
CA ASP A 64 -16.99 15.32 -11.76
C ASP A 64 -16.46 14.64 -10.48
N GLY A 65 -15.87 13.45 -10.61
CA GLY A 65 -15.31 12.70 -9.49
C GLY A 65 -16.34 12.02 -8.57
N VAL A 66 -17.65 12.17 -8.83
CA VAL A 66 -18.73 11.68 -7.97
C VAL A 66 -19.55 10.61 -8.69
N ILE A 67 -19.93 9.56 -7.97
CA ILE A 67 -20.90 8.56 -8.43
C ILE A 67 -22.28 9.22 -8.48
N LYS A 68 -22.86 9.37 -9.66
CA LYS A 68 -24.19 9.97 -9.85
C LYS A 68 -25.31 8.95 -9.81
N GLY A 69 -25.01 7.69 -10.14
CA GLY A 69 -26.00 6.62 -10.10
C GLY A 69 -25.35 5.25 -10.27
N VAL A 70 -25.99 4.25 -9.70
CA VAL A 70 -25.67 2.83 -9.83
C VAL A 70 -26.97 2.07 -10.09
N GLY A 71 -27.04 1.30 -11.16
CA GLY A 71 -28.26 0.51 -11.48
C GLY A 71 -28.22 -0.12 -12.85
N SER A 72 -29.12 -1.07 -13.12
CA SER A 72 -29.17 -1.80 -14.40
C SER A 72 -29.74 -0.96 -15.56
N ASN A 73 -30.60 0.02 -15.27
CA ASN A 73 -31.35 0.80 -16.27
C ASN A 73 -31.13 2.31 -16.10
N LEU A 74 -29.86 2.74 -16.03
CA LEU A 74 -29.55 4.17 -15.93
C LEU A 74 -29.68 4.86 -17.32
N SER A 75 -30.33 6.01 -17.34
CA SER A 75 -30.28 6.89 -18.49
C SER A 75 -28.91 7.56 -18.57
N LEU A 76 -28.18 7.31 -19.64
CA LEU A 76 -26.85 7.85 -19.82
C LEU A 76 -26.90 9.20 -20.54
N PRO A 77 -26.20 10.22 -20.05
CA PRO A 77 -26.00 11.46 -20.76
C PRO A 77 -25.29 11.22 -22.11
N VAL A 78 -25.63 11.99 -23.13
CA VAL A 78 -25.05 11.86 -24.48
C VAL A 78 -23.53 12.13 -24.47
N GLU A 79 -23.07 12.98 -23.56
CA GLU A 79 -21.66 13.33 -23.38
C GLU A 79 -20.86 12.26 -22.60
N ALA A 80 -21.50 11.23 -22.05
CA ALA A 80 -20.81 10.22 -21.24
C ALA A 80 -19.91 9.34 -22.11
N LYS A 81 -18.65 9.21 -21.71
CA LYS A 81 -17.74 8.22 -22.28
C LYS A 81 -18.08 6.85 -21.73
N VAL A 82 -18.52 5.95 -22.61
CA VAL A 82 -18.92 4.59 -22.23
C VAL A 82 -17.69 3.67 -22.17
N ILE A 83 -17.58 2.94 -21.08
CA ILE A 83 -16.60 1.86 -20.87
C ILE A 83 -17.39 0.57 -20.76
N ALA A 84 -17.14 -0.37 -21.66
CA ALA A 84 -17.75 -1.70 -21.60
C ALA A 84 -17.21 -2.48 -20.40
N GLY A 85 -18.10 -2.85 -19.49
CA GLY A 85 -17.77 -3.55 -18.25
C GLY A 85 -18.22 -5.02 -18.20
N ASP A 86 -18.64 -5.60 -19.35
CA ASP A 86 -19.28 -6.94 -19.39
C ASP A 86 -18.49 -8.04 -18.71
N SER A 87 -17.15 -7.97 -18.76
CA SER A 87 -16.22 -8.91 -18.13
C SER A 87 -15.54 -8.36 -16.88
N LEU A 88 -15.96 -7.17 -16.40
CA LEU A 88 -15.32 -6.53 -15.26
C LEU A 88 -16.12 -6.73 -13.96
N PHE A 89 -15.37 -6.89 -12.89
CA PHE A 89 -15.83 -6.96 -11.51
C PHE A 89 -15.42 -5.67 -10.81
N ILE A 90 -16.38 -4.95 -10.25
CA ILE A 90 -16.15 -3.62 -9.68
C ILE A 90 -16.35 -3.64 -8.18
N TYR A 91 -15.35 -3.16 -7.48
CA TYR A 91 -15.30 -3.02 -6.03
C TYR A 91 -15.09 -1.57 -5.62
N PRO A 92 -15.46 -1.16 -4.39
CA PRO A 92 -15.04 0.14 -3.86
C PRO A 92 -13.52 0.25 -3.88
N GLY A 93 -13.00 1.44 -4.14
CA GLY A 93 -11.57 1.70 -4.05
C GLY A 93 -11.03 1.40 -2.66
N PHE A 94 -9.88 0.75 -2.57
CA PHE A 94 -9.28 0.35 -1.30
C PHE A 94 -8.75 1.57 -0.55
N ILE A 95 -8.80 1.47 0.78
CA ILE A 95 -8.40 2.52 1.71
C ILE A 95 -7.34 1.94 2.64
N ASP A 96 -6.17 2.56 2.69
CA ASP A 96 -5.11 2.21 3.61
C ASP A 96 -5.24 3.01 4.91
N GLY A 97 -5.35 2.29 6.02
CA GLY A 97 -5.52 2.88 7.35
C GLY A 97 -4.28 3.64 7.84
N ALA A 98 -3.08 3.26 7.37
CA ALA A 98 -1.83 3.96 7.63
C ALA A 98 -0.77 3.54 6.61
N SER A 99 -0.08 4.50 6.01
CA SER A 99 0.93 4.27 4.97
C SER A 99 2.11 5.21 5.09
N GLN A 100 3.27 4.73 4.69
CA GLN A 100 4.48 5.55 4.50
C GLN A 100 4.84 5.70 3.02
N ALA A 101 3.99 5.23 2.11
CA ALA A 101 4.20 5.40 0.68
C ALA A 101 4.26 6.89 0.31
N GLY A 102 5.34 7.27 -0.37
CA GLY A 102 5.59 8.66 -0.76
C GLY A 102 6.07 9.59 0.37
N ILE A 103 6.25 9.08 1.60
CA ILE A 103 6.79 9.87 2.72
C ILE A 103 8.32 9.89 2.65
N THR A 104 8.89 11.07 2.78
CA THR A 104 10.32 11.28 2.96
C THR A 104 10.63 11.51 4.43
N LYS A 105 11.45 10.66 5.04
CA LYS A 105 11.87 10.83 6.42
C LYS A 105 12.66 12.14 6.58
N PRO A 106 12.30 13.00 7.54
CA PRO A 106 13.05 14.21 7.81
C PRO A 106 14.44 13.89 8.37
N GLU A 107 15.40 14.79 8.12
CA GLU A 107 16.72 14.68 8.72
C GLU A 107 16.64 14.76 10.26
N ASP A 108 17.49 13.97 10.92
CA ASP A 108 17.60 14.04 12.37
C ASP A 108 18.16 15.40 12.80
N PRO A 109 17.59 16.06 13.83
CA PRO A 109 18.05 17.34 14.29
C PRO A 109 19.48 17.26 14.85
N LYS A 110 20.31 18.27 14.51
CA LYS A 110 21.69 18.33 15.00
C LYS A 110 21.73 18.61 16.50
N ARG A 111 22.56 17.86 17.22
CA ARG A 111 22.81 18.10 18.64
C ARG A 111 23.79 19.26 18.80
N PRO A 112 23.51 20.26 19.69
CA PRO A 112 24.44 21.33 19.98
C PRO A 112 25.66 20.83 20.75
N ASP A 113 26.78 21.59 20.72
CA ASP A 113 28.05 21.17 21.35
C ASP A 113 27.94 20.92 22.87
N ASN A 114 27.08 21.65 23.56
CA ASN A 114 26.80 21.51 25.01
C ASN A 114 25.47 20.79 25.26
N PHE A 115 25.22 19.72 24.49
CA PHE A 115 24.02 18.93 24.59
C PHE A 115 23.90 18.21 25.95
N ASP A 116 22.81 18.52 26.68
CA ASP A 116 22.44 17.78 27.91
C ASP A 116 21.46 16.66 27.57
N SER A 117 21.94 15.42 27.61
CA SER A 117 21.14 14.22 27.32
C SER A 117 20.00 13.97 28.33
N SER A 118 20.04 14.61 29.50
CA SER A 118 18.97 14.51 30.51
C SER A 118 17.80 15.47 30.23
N LYS A 119 18.03 16.52 29.43
CA LYS A 119 17.06 17.57 29.10
C LYS A 119 17.14 17.97 27.62
N PRO A 120 16.97 17.05 26.70
CA PRO A 120 16.96 17.38 25.28
C PRO A 120 15.76 18.30 24.95
N SER A 121 15.90 19.09 23.88
CA SER A 121 14.72 19.77 23.31
C SER A 121 13.72 18.73 22.79
N ASP A 122 12.43 19.10 22.71
CA ASP A 122 11.39 18.19 22.24
C ASP A 122 11.73 17.62 20.86
N GLU A 123 12.24 18.43 19.93
CA GLU A 123 12.60 18.00 18.58
C GLU A 123 13.72 16.95 18.58
N ILE A 124 14.78 17.17 19.35
CA ILE A 124 15.90 16.20 19.47
C ILE A 124 15.43 14.90 20.16
N ALA A 125 14.49 15.03 21.09
CA ALA A 125 13.88 13.87 21.77
C ALA A 125 12.87 13.10 20.89
N GLY A 126 12.62 13.54 19.66
CA GLY A 126 11.63 12.93 18.76
C GLY A 126 10.20 13.23 19.16
N ILE A 127 9.94 14.41 19.71
CA ILE A 127 8.62 14.90 20.10
C ILE A 127 8.30 16.10 19.19
N THR A 128 7.65 15.83 18.08
CA THR A 128 7.40 16.78 16.99
C THR A 128 5.93 16.81 16.55
N PRO A 129 4.95 16.98 17.49
CA PRO A 129 3.52 16.90 17.16
C PRO A 129 3.05 17.98 16.17
N TRP A 130 3.86 19.01 15.91
CA TRP A 130 3.59 20.07 14.93
C TRP A 130 3.96 19.70 13.49
N ARG A 131 4.75 18.62 13.28
CA ARG A 131 5.09 18.15 11.93
C ARG A 131 3.85 17.58 11.26
N SER A 132 3.71 17.83 9.96
CA SER A 132 2.64 17.29 9.13
C SER A 132 3.20 16.27 8.15
N ALA A 133 2.53 15.13 7.98
CA ALA A 133 2.86 14.17 6.94
C ALA A 133 2.70 14.77 5.53
N VAL A 134 1.85 15.79 5.37
CA VAL A 134 1.65 16.49 4.08
C VAL A 134 2.95 17.15 3.61
N ASP A 135 3.72 17.73 4.53
CA ASP A 135 4.99 18.41 4.19
C ASP A 135 6.09 17.42 3.76
N GLN A 136 5.92 16.13 4.06
CA GLN A 136 6.87 15.05 3.78
C GLN A 136 6.42 14.19 2.59
N PHE A 137 5.20 14.40 2.08
CA PHE A 137 4.58 13.55 1.08
C PHE A 137 4.88 14.00 -0.34
N SER A 138 5.23 13.03 -1.20
CA SER A 138 5.28 13.20 -2.64
C SER A 138 4.43 12.16 -3.34
N ILE A 139 3.53 12.61 -4.22
CA ILE A 139 2.70 11.73 -5.06
C ILE A 139 3.48 11.12 -6.23
N ASP A 140 4.60 11.74 -6.62
CA ASP A 140 5.41 11.32 -7.75
C ASP A 140 6.44 10.26 -7.29
N GLY A 141 5.97 9.06 -7.05
CA GLY A 141 6.87 7.99 -6.64
C GLY A 141 6.38 6.62 -7.10
N SER A 142 7.31 5.73 -7.43
CA SER A 142 6.99 4.35 -7.82
C SER A 142 6.19 3.60 -6.73
N GLN A 143 6.39 3.95 -5.46
CA GLN A 143 5.62 3.37 -4.36
C GLN A 143 4.14 3.77 -4.43
N VAL A 144 3.84 5.04 -4.72
CA VAL A 144 2.46 5.54 -4.85
C VAL A 144 1.78 4.90 -6.07
N ASP A 145 2.49 4.76 -7.19
CA ASP A 145 1.97 4.09 -8.37
C ASP A 145 1.69 2.61 -8.10
N ALA A 146 2.58 1.92 -7.40
CA ALA A 146 2.39 0.52 -7.02
C ALA A 146 1.21 0.35 -6.03
N MET A 147 1.01 1.28 -5.09
CA MET A 147 -0.17 1.30 -4.21
C MET A 147 -1.46 1.45 -5.02
N ARG A 148 -1.48 2.37 -5.98
CA ARG A 148 -2.64 2.56 -6.87
C ARG A 148 -2.90 1.31 -7.71
N GLN A 149 -1.86 0.69 -8.28
CA GLN A 149 -1.97 -0.57 -9.01
C GLN A 149 -2.52 -1.71 -8.15
N ALA A 150 -2.20 -1.73 -6.86
CA ALA A 150 -2.77 -2.68 -5.89
C ALA A 150 -4.24 -2.37 -5.50
N GLY A 151 -4.85 -1.31 -6.06
CA GLY A 151 -6.26 -0.95 -5.84
C GLY A 151 -6.50 0.14 -4.79
N PHE A 152 -5.46 0.65 -4.14
CA PHE A 152 -5.62 1.71 -3.15
C PHE A 152 -5.89 3.05 -3.83
N THR A 153 -6.93 3.72 -3.37
CA THR A 153 -7.38 5.02 -3.89
C THR A 153 -7.22 6.14 -2.87
N LEU A 154 -7.32 5.78 -1.59
CA LEU A 154 -7.12 6.64 -0.44
C LEU A 154 -6.11 6.01 0.51
N ILE A 155 -5.18 6.80 1.02
CA ILE A 155 -4.23 6.36 2.05
C ILE A 155 -4.12 7.40 3.16
N GLN A 156 -4.06 6.96 4.42
CA GLN A 156 -3.64 7.82 5.50
C GLN A 156 -2.10 7.83 5.55
N ILE A 157 -1.49 8.91 5.10
CA ILE A 157 -0.04 9.09 5.21
C ILE A 157 0.35 9.40 6.65
N VAL A 158 1.38 8.69 7.15
CA VAL A 158 1.83 8.77 8.53
C VAL A 158 3.29 9.23 8.56
N PRO A 159 3.63 10.27 9.34
CA PRO A 159 4.99 10.74 9.43
C PRO A 159 5.89 9.74 10.14
N GLU A 160 7.13 9.59 9.70
CA GLU A 160 8.16 8.87 10.42
C GLU A 160 8.82 9.76 11.49
N GLY A 161 9.19 9.17 12.64
CA GLY A 161 9.86 9.92 13.69
C GLY A 161 9.99 9.20 15.02
N GLY A 162 10.26 10.00 16.06
CA GLY A 162 10.40 9.52 17.43
C GLY A 162 9.06 9.20 18.12
N MET A 163 9.04 9.30 19.45
CA MET A 163 7.88 8.92 20.26
C MET A 163 6.58 9.67 19.92
N ILE A 164 6.66 10.88 19.39
CA ILE A 164 5.55 11.63 18.80
C ILE A 164 6.05 12.22 17.48
N ALA A 165 5.79 11.51 16.38
CA ALA A 165 6.38 11.82 15.09
C ALA A 165 5.73 13.02 14.39
N GLY A 166 4.43 13.23 14.61
CA GLY A 166 3.66 14.29 13.96
C GLY A 166 2.23 13.90 13.63
N LYS A 167 1.57 14.70 12.83
CA LYS A 167 0.17 14.51 12.43
C LYS A 167 0.08 13.87 11.06
N SER A 168 -0.78 12.86 10.96
CA SER A 168 -1.13 12.16 9.72
C SER A 168 -2.13 12.95 8.90
N ALA A 169 -2.24 12.62 7.62
CA ALA A 169 -3.23 13.18 6.71
C ALA A 169 -3.82 12.11 5.80
N LEU A 170 -5.05 12.30 5.35
CA LEU A 170 -5.66 11.45 4.34
C LEU A 170 -5.45 12.06 2.96
N VAL A 171 -4.89 11.29 2.06
CA VAL A 171 -4.63 11.70 0.69
C VAL A 171 -5.27 10.75 -0.30
N ILE A 172 -5.64 11.31 -1.45
CA ILE A 172 -6.13 10.56 -2.60
C ILE A 172 -4.96 10.28 -3.54
N LEU A 173 -4.91 9.09 -4.11
CA LEU A 173 -3.83 8.68 -5.02
C LEU A 173 -4.11 9.12 -6.48
N GLY A 174 -4.58 10.35 -6.66
CA GLY A 174 -4.73 11.01 -7.95
C GLY A 174 -3.38 11.42 -8.55
N ASP A 175 -3.42 12.16 -9.65
CA ASP A 175 -2.24 12.74 -10.30
C ASP A 175 -2.13 14.27 -10.15
N ASP A 176 -3.18 14.91 -9.65
CA ASP A 176 -3.19 16.36 -9.36
C ASP A 176 -2.69 16.63 -7.95
N LYS A 177 -1.52 17.27 -7.87
CA LYS A 177 -0.82 17.51 -6.60
C LYS A 177 -1.54 18.49 -5.67
N SER A 178 -2.28 19.44 -6.22
CA SER A 178 -2.87 20.54 -5.45
C SER A 178 -4.13 20.15 -4.69
N THR A 179 -4.81 19.08 -5.10
CA THR A 179 -6.11 18.66 -4.54
C THR A 179 -6.07 17.30 -3.85
N ASN A 180 -4.90 16.67 -3.74
CA ASN A 180 -4.79 15.30 -3.24
C ASN A 180 -5.03 15.18 -1.72
N VAL A 181 -4.85 16.24 -0.95
CA VAL A 181 -5.09 16.21 0.50
C VAL A 181 -6.59 16.37 0.77
N ILE A 182 -7.22 15.29 1.24
CA ILE A 182 -8.66 15.26 1.57
C ILE A 182 -8.90 15.78 3.00
N LYS A 183 -8.03 15.42 3.93
CA LYS A 183 -8.15 15.80 5.33
C LYS A 183 -6.79 15.81 5.99
N GLU A 184 -6.43 16.92 6.58
CA GLU A 184 -5.26 17.05 7.44
C GLU A 184 -5.55 16.65 8.89
N ASN A 185 -4.52 16.36 9.65
CA ASN A 185 -4.61 16.06 11.08
C ASN A 185 -5.57 14.89 11.40
N THR A 186 -5.48 13.81 10.63
CA THR A 186 -6.36 12.63 10.79
C THR A 186 -6.02 11.83 12.04
N SER A 187 -4.76 11.81 12.46
CA SER A 187 -4.29 11.23 13.72
C SER A 187 -2.96 11.84 14.14
N LEU A 188 -2.59 11.67 15.42
CA LEU A 188 -1.26 11.94 15.94
C LEU A 188 -0.49 10.63 16.00
N SER A 189 0.62 10.50 15.25
CA SER A 189 1.48 9.31 15.28
C SER A 189 2.33 9.28 16.55
N SER A 190 2.28 8.16 17.28
CA SER A 190 3.03 7.95 18.53
C SER A 190 3.46 6.49 18.68
N ASN A 191 4.53 6.25 19.44
CA ASN A 191 5.02 4.92 19.81
C ASN A 191 5.67 4.92 21.21
N LEU A 192 6.08 3.74 21.68
CA LEU A 192 6.77 3.59 22.97
C LEU A 192 8.31 3.52 22.84
N ASN A 193 8.86 3.85 21.68
CA ASN A 193 10.29 3.83 21.43
C ASN A 193 10.97 5.06 22.04
N GLY A 194 11.94 4.81 22.90
CA GLY A 194 12.71 5.89 23.53
C GLY A 194 13.77 6.49 22.61
N ALA A 195 14.12 7.73 22.87
CA ALA A 195 15.22 8.42 22.20
C ALA A 195 16.57 7.79 22.59
N ARG A 196 17.39 7.44 21.57
CA ARG A 196 18.66 6.74 21.80
C ARG A 196 19.68 7.63 22.50
N GLY A 197 20.13 7.20 23.69
CA GLY A 197 21.19 7.86 24.47
C GLY A 197 20.77 9.19 25.11
N MET A 198 19.48 9.43 25.29
CA MET A 198 18.94 10.63 25.97
C MET A 198 17.56 10.35 26.59
N TYR A 199 17.05 11.28 27.37
CA TYR A 199 15.68 11.22 27.89
C TYR A 199 14.65 11.67 26.82
N PRO A 200 13.51 10.91 26.67
CA PRO A 200 13.16 9.66 27.33
C PRO A 200 13.76 8.44 26.60
N GLY A 201 14.66 7.69 27.25
CA GLY A 201 15.39 6.57 26.64
C GLY A 201 14.79 5.19 26.92
N THR A 202 13.75 5.10 27.76
CA THR A 202 13.11 3.84 28.16
C THR A 202 11.60 3.95 27.98
N THR A 203 10.91 2.82 27.81
CA THR A 203 9.44 2.78 27.70
C THR A 203 8.73 3.50 28.87
N VAL A 204 9.23 3.33 30.08
CA VAL A 204 8.68 4.04 31.26
C VAL A 204 8.90 5.54 31.14
N GLY A 205 10.08 5.98 30.70
CA GLY A 205 10.39 7.38 30.44
C GLY A 205 9.52 7.97 29.34
N VAL A 206 9.27 7.21 28.26
CA VAL A 206 8.36 7.61 27.16
C VAL A 206 6.94 7.79 27.68
N MET A 207 6.41 6.84 28.46
CA MET A 207 5.08 6.97 29.06
C MET A 207 4.99 8.17 30.01
N ALA A 208 6.03 8.43 30.81
CA ALA A 208 6.08 9.59 31.69
C ALA A 208 6.11 10.90 30.88
N LYS A 209 6.92 10.97 29.83
CA LYS A 209 7.01 12.14 28.96
C LYS A 209 5.71 12.37 28.16
N PHE A 210 5.05 11.32 27.71
CA PHE A 210 3.74 11.45 27.05
C PHE A 210 2.69 12.06 28.00
N ARG A 211 2.64 11.60 29.26
CA ARG A 211 1.77 12.19 30.30
C ARG A 211 2.11 13.65 30.56
N ASP A 212 3.41 13.96 30.66
CA ASP A 212 3.89 15.31 30.87
C ASP A 212 3.45 16.26 29.77
N VAL A 213 3.65 15.90 28.50
CA VAL A 213 3.22 16.67 27.34
C VAL A 213 1.69 16.84 27.34
N TYR A 214 0.93 15.77 27.58
CA TYR A 214 -0.52 15.79 27.57
C TYR A 214 -1.07 16.70 28.67
N LYS A 215 -0.63 16.50 29.93
CA LYS A 215 -1.10 17.27 31.08
C LYS A 215 -0.68 18.75 31.03
N ASN A 216 0.52 19.06 30.56
CA ASN A 216 0.93 20.46 30.38
C ASN A 216 0.16 21.13 29.25
N THR A 217 -0.26 20.37 28.22
CA THR A 217 -1.17 20.90 27.19
C THR A 217 -2.54 21.25 27.79
N GLU A 218 -3.12 20.38 28.65
CA GLU A 218 -4.38 20.66 29.36
C GLU A 218 -4.26 21.93 30.23
N LEU A 219 -3.16 22.05 30.99
CA LEU A 219 -2.89 23.25 31.79
C LEU A 219 -2.76 24.50 30.92
N THR A 220 -2.06 24.42 29.80
CA THR A 220 -1.88 25.52 28.85
C THR A 220 -3.21 25.93 28.24
N LYS A 221 -4.07 24.99 27.86
CA LYS A 221 -5.43 25.23 27.38
C LYS A 221 -6.25 26.01 28.42
N ASN A 222 -6.24 25.57 29.68
CA ASN A 222 -6.98 26.21 30.75
C ASN A 222 -6.45 27.64 31.06
N ARG A 223 -5.13 27.83 31.09
CA ARG A 223 -4.50 29.12 31.26
C ARG A 223 -4.85 30.09 30.13
N THR A 224 -4.86 29.58 28.88
CA THR A 224 -5.24 30.39 27.71
C THR A 224 -6.70 30.81 27.77
N ALA A 225 -7.60 29.93 28.18
CA ALA A 225 -9.01 30.26 28.38
C ALA A 225 -9.20 31.30 29.51
N THR A 226 -8.47 31.14 30.62
CA THR A 226 -8.49 32.10 31.73
C THR A 226 -7.97 33.48 31.29
N PHE A 227 -6.89 33.53 30.53
CA PHE A 227 -6.34 34.76 29.97
C PHE A 227 -7.33 35.47 29.03
N ALA A 228 -8.02 34.70 28.18
CA ALA A 228 -9.00 35.26 27.25
C ALA A 228 -10.25 35.82 27.92
N SER A 229 -10.61 35.32 29.11
CA SER A 229 -11.84 35.70 29.82
C SER A 229 -11.61 36.69 30.97
N ASN A 230 -10.36 36.98 31.36
CA ASN A 230 -10.07 37.84 32.52
C ASN A 230 -9.03 38.89 32.19
N THR A 231 -9.15 40.07 32.85
CA THR A 231 -8.14 41.15 32.81
C THR A 231 -7.10 40.96 33.92
N GLY A 232 -5.87 41.44 33.69
CA GLY A 232 -4.78 41.37 34.69
C GLY A 232 -4.11 39.98 34.81
N VAL A 233 -4.44 39.04 33.95
CA VAL A 233 -3.80 37.70 33.89
C VAL A 233 -2.59 37.75 32.97
N VAL A 234 -1.48 37.12 33.40
CA VAL A 234 -0.27 37.01 32.57
C VAL A 234 -0.56 36.14 31.35
N ARG A 235 -0.11 36.61 30.18
CA ARG A 235 -0.25 35.85 28.93
C ARG A 235 0.49 34.50 29.04
N PRO A 236 -0.17 33.37 28.81
CA PRO A 236 0.50 32.07 28.81
C PRO A 236 1.50 31.96 27.66
N GLU A 237 2.62 31.35 27.93
CA GLU A 237 3.56 30.89 26.88
C GLU A 237 3.04 29.60 26.29
N ILE A 238 2.91 29.56 24.96
CA ILE A 238 2.43 28.38 24.21
C ILE A 238 3.57 27.90 23.33
N THR A 239 4.12 26.76 23.67
CA THR A 239 5.14 26.11 22.83
C THR A 239 4.49 25.45 21.59
N PRO A 240 5.24 25.24 20.50
CA PRO A 240 4.73 24.50 19.33
C PRO A 240 4.20 23.11 19.69
N THR A 241 4.85 22.41 20.65
CA THR A 241 4.41 21.10 21.17
C THR A 241 3.00 21.18 21.74
N TYR A 242 2.75 22.13 22.67
CA TYR A 242 1.44 22.25 23.31
C TYR A 242 0.37 22.74 22.34
N GLN A 243 0.73 23.67 21.45
CA GLN A 243 -0.21 24.14 20.43
C GLN A 243 -0.68 22.98 19.52
N ALA A 244 0.23 22.15 19.05
CA ALA A 244 -0.09 21.03 18.17
C ALA A 244 -0.90 19.93 18.88
N MET A 245 -0.76 19.79 20.21
CA MET A 245 -1.49 18.79 21.00
C MET A 245 -2.92 19.21 21.37
N MET A 246 -3.32 20.49 21.14
CA MET A 246 -4.66 20.98 21.53
C MET A 246 -5.81 20.19 20.94
N ASP A 247 -5.70 19.75 19.66
CA ASP A 247 -6.73 18.98 18.98
C ASP A 247 -6.86 17.57 19.56
N VAL A 248 -5.73 17.00 20.02
CA VAL A 248 -5.69 15.65 20.64
C VAL A 248 -6.40 15.68 22.01
N ILE A 249 -6.06 16.66 22.88
CA ILE A 249 -6.70 16.77 24.20
C ILE A 249 -8.16 17.21 24.10
N SER A 250 -8.58 17.76 22.96
CA SER A 250 -9.98 18.11 22.69
C SER A 250 -10.78 16.94 22.09
N GLY A 251 -10.14 15.80 21.86
CA GLY A 251 -10.76 14.61 21.27
C GLY A 251 -11.08 14.74 19.78
N GLN A 252 -10.54 15.75 19.08
CA GLN A 252 -10.76 15.96 17.65
C GLN A 252 -9.82 15.10 16.80
N VAL A 253 -8.61 14.85 17.29
CA VAL A 253 -7.56 14.07 16.63
C VAL A 253 -7.24 12.85 17.49
N PRO A 254 -7.47 11.61 17.02
CA PRO A 254 -7.08 10.40 17.72
C PRO A 254 -5.55 10.23 17.73
N VAL A 255 -5.05 9.45 18.66
CA VAL A 255 -3.66 9.00 18.67
C VAL A 255 -3.58 7.66 17.92
N LEU A 256 -2.82 7.62 16.84
CA LEU A 256 -2.38 6.39 16.17
C LEU A 256 -1.13 5.89 16.90
N PHE A 257 -1.29 4.83 17.66
CA PHE A 257 -0.25 4.32 18.53
C PHE A 257 0.32 3.03 17.97
N GLU A 258 1.60 3.05 17.63
CA GLU A 258 2.32 1.88 17.17
C GLU A 258 2.76 1.04 18.38
N VAL A 259 2.46 -0.26 18.34
CA VAL A 259 2.73 -1.25 19.39
C VAL A 259 3.15 -2.58 18.77
N GLY A 260 4.23 -3.18 19.25
CA GLY A 260 4.76 -4.44 18.71
C GLY A 260 4.27 -5.69 19.45
N ASN A 261 3.78 -5.56 20.69
CA ASN A 261 3.44 -6.70 21.52
C ASN A 261 2.30 -6.40 22.51
N ASP A 262 1.80 -7.43 23.19
CA ASP A 262 0.69 -7.37 24.13
C ASP A 262 0.96 -6.46 25.36
N LEU A 263 2.20 -6.36 25.83
CA LEU A 263 2.54 -5.43 26.91
C LEU A 263 2.41 -3.98 26.48
N GLU A 264 2.80 -3.67 25.25
CA GLU A 264 2.66 -2.32 24.69
C GLU A 264 1.22 -1.95 24.44
N VAL A 265 0.38 -2.90 24.00
CA VAL A 265 -1.07 -2.72 23.93
C VAL A 265 -1.62 -2.33 25.31
N ARG A 266 -1.28 -3.07 26.37
CA ARG A 266 -1.74 -2.76 27.73
C ARG A 266 -1.27 -1.39 28.20
N ARG A 267 -0.04 -0.98 27.85
CA ARG A 267 0.52 0.33 28.17
C ARG A 267 -0.21 1.46 27.43
N ALA A 268 -0.45 1.29 26.13
CA ALA A 268 -1.22 2.26 25.31
C ALA A 268 -2.65 2.41 25.84
N LEU A 269 -3.32 1.31 26.18
CA LEU A 269 -4.65 1.33 26.79
C LEU A 269 -4.66 1.97 28.19
N SER A 270 -3.60 1.75 28.99
CA SER A 270 -3.45 2.42 30.28
C SER A 270 -3.34 3.94 30.11
N LEU A 271 -2.54 4.40 29.15
CA LEU A 271 -2.44 5.84 28.83
C LEU A 271 -3.77 6.40 28.32
N LYS A 272 -4.46 5.69 27.42
CA LYS A 272 -5.81 6.07 26.95
C LYS A 272 -6.79 6.24 28.11
N ASN A 273 -6.84 5.26 29.02
CA ASN A 273 -7.78 5.26 30.13
C ASN A 273 -7.48 6.37 31.16
N GLU A 274 -6.20 6.68 31.36
CA GLU A 274 -5.75 7.73 32.27
C GLU A 274 -5.97 9.13 31.70
N LEU A 275 -5.69 9.33 30.40
CA LEU A 275 -5.64 10.64 29.78
C LEU A 275 -6.88 10.97 28.93
N GLY A 276 -7.69 9.96 28.55
CA GLY A 276 -8.97 10.16 27.89
C GLY A 276 -8.92 10.41 26.37
N PHE A 277 -7.79 10.21 25.70
CA PHE A 277 -7.69 10.39 24.26
C PHE A 277 -8.32 9.23 23.47
N GLN A 278 -8.69 9.48 22.21
CA GLN A 278 -9.12 8.44 21.28
C GLN A 278 -7.90 7.68 20.76
N LEU A 279 -7.96 6.35 20.76
CA LEU A 279 -6.84 5.47 20.42
C LEU A 279 -7.16 4.64 19.19
N ILE A 280 -6.21 4.59 18.25
CA ILE A 280 -6.10 3.61 17.17
C ILE A 280 -4.78 2.89 17.36
N LEU A 281 -4.77 1.56 17.35
CA LEU A 281 -3.55 0.76 17.46
C LEU A 281 -3.08 0.29 16.09
N THR A 282 -1.77 0.25 15.89
CA THR A 282 -1.12 -0.31 14.71
C THR A 282 0.17 -1.04 15.08
N GLY A 283 0.73 -1.83 14.15
CA GLY A 283 2.02 -2.49 14.34
C GLY A 283 1.99 -3.75 15.20
N LEU A 284 0.82 -4.26 15.57
CA LEU A 284 0.71 -5.47 16.39
C LEU A 284 1.24 -6.70 15.65
N GLU A 285 2.21 -7.35 16.26
CA GLU A 285 2.71 -8.66 15.83
C GLU A 285 2.14 -9.80 16.70
N GLU A 286 1.88 -9.54 17.99
CA GLU A 286 1.33 -10.50 18.93
C GLU A 286 0.15 -9.90 19.71
N TYR A 287 -1.07 -10.46 19.58
CA TYR A 287 -2.26 -9.96 20.29
C TYR A 287 -3.26 -11.02 20.75
N GLU A 288 -2.94 -12.29 20.64
CA GLU A 288 -3.84 -13.37 21.12
C GLU A 288 -4.26 -13.14 22.58
N ASN A 289 -3.34 -12.67 23.43
CA ASN A 289 -3.59 -12.43 24.86
C ASN A 289 -4.30 -11.09 25.16
N VAL A 290 -4.61 -10.29 24.15
CA VAL A 290 -5.23 -8.97 24.32
C VAL A 290 -6.52 -8.79 23.50
N ILE A 291 -6.96 -9.80 22.75
CA ILE A 291 -8.18 -9.74 21.93
C ILE A 291 -9.39 -9.32 22.75
N ASP A 292 -9.63 -9.95 23.92
CA ASP A 292 -10.75 -9.59 24.81
C ASP A 292 -10.64 -8.15 25.34
N LEU A 293 -9.41 -7.70 25.58
CA LEU A 293 -9.13 -6.33 26.02
C LEU A 293 -9.41 -5.33 24.90
N LEU A 294 -9.01 -5.63 23.67
CA LEU A 294 -9.29 -4.82 22.48
C LEU A 294 -10.81 -4.70 22.27
N LYS A 295 -11.52 -5.83 22.33
CA LYS A 295 -12.98 -5.88 22.22
C LYS A 295 -13.66 -5.04 23.30
N SER A 296 -13.32 -5.26 24.57
CA SER A 296 -13.96 -4.57 25.70
C SER A 296 -13.66 -3.06 25.74
N SER A 297 -12.49 -2.65 25.27
CA SER A 297 -12.08 -1.23 25.20
C SER A 297 -12.66 -0.48 23.99
N GLY A 298 -13.23 -1.18 23.02
CA GLY A 298 -13.71 -0.62 21.75
C GLY A 298 -12.60 0.05 20.94
N THR A 299 -11.34 -0.40 21.11
CA THR A 299 -10.19 0.21 20.46
C THR A 299 -10.12 -0.25 19.01
N LYS A 300 -9.96 0.68 18.08
CA LYS A 300 -9.79 0.43 16.64
C LYS A 300 -8.39 -0.07 16.37
N VAL A 301 -8.25 -1.02 15.44
CA VAL A 301 -6.97 -1.70 15.14
C VAL A 301 -6.68 -1.60 13.64
N LEU A 302 -5.41 -1.32 13.31
CA LEU A 302 -4.88 -1.43 11.96
C LEU A 302 -3.90 -2.60 11.92
N ILE A 303 -4.20 -3.61 11.09
CA ILE A 303 -3.38 -4.81 10.92
C ILE A 303 -2.44 -4.61 9.74
N GLN A 304 -1.19 -5.01 9.91
CA GLN A 304 -0.23 -4.97 8.81
C GLN A 304 -0.62 -5.95 7.69
N LEU A 305 -0.70 -5.45 6.47
CA LEU A 305 -0.89 -6.24 5.27
C LEU A 305 0.45 -6.77 4.75
N ALA A 306 1.23 -7.32 5.67
CA ALA A 306 2.53 -7.92 5.42
C ALA A 306 2.56 -9.31 6.03
N VAL A 307 2.93 -10.29 5.22
CA VAL A 307 3.18 -11.66 5.68
C VAL A 307 4.69 -11.85 5.86
N PRO A 308 5.15 -12.42 6.98
CA PRO A 308 6.56 -12.72 7.16
C PRO A 308 7.13 -13.61 6.05
N ASP A 309 8.45 -13.57 5.81
CA ASP A 309 9.12 -14.42 4.82
C ASP A 309 9.04 -15.91 5.25
N ASP A 310 8.58 -16.76 4.34
CA ASP A 310 8.39 -18.20 4.54
C ASP A 310 9.54 -19.06 3.99
N LYS A 311 10.60 -18.45 3.43
CA LYS A 311 11.72 -19.18 2.83
C LYS A 311 12.39 -20.16 3.80
N ALA A 312 12.56 -19.74 5.06
CA ALA A 312 13.15 -20.60 6.09
C ALA A 312 12.26 -21.83 6.40
N ILE A 313 10.93 -21.71 6.21
CA ILE A 313 9.95 -22.78 6.43
C ILE A 313 9.94 -23.74 5.24
N LYS A 314 10.02 -23.19 4.02
CA LYS A 314 9.99 -23.94 2.74
C LYS A 314 11.31 -24.59 2.38
N ALA A 315 12.43 -24.22 3.03
CA ALA A 315 13.71 -24.87 2.80
C ALA A 315 13.58 -26.36 3.08
N LYS A 316 13.99 -27.20 2.08
CA LYS A 316 13.93 -28.67 2.18
C LYS A 316 14.66 -29.12 3.45
N GLU A 317 14.09 -30.09 4.15
CA GLU A 317 14.77 -30.76 5.27
C GLU A 317 15.99 -31.49 4.70
N GLY A 318 17.19 -31.06 5.15
CA GLY A 318 18.40 -31.81 4.88
C GLY A 318 18.41 -33.08 5.73
N GLU A 319 18.95 -34.20 5.19
CA GLU A 319 19.02 -35.48 5.90
C GLU A 319 19.80 -35.42 7.23
N ASP A 320 20.61 -34.35 7.45
CA ASP A 320 21.46 -34.13 8.62
C ASP A 320 21.15 -32.84 9.40
N GLU A 321 19.90 -32.35 9.40
CA GLU A 321 19.56 -31.17 10.20
C GLU A 321 19.69 -31.43 11.71
N SER A 322 20.45 -30.56 12.41
CA SER A 322 20.53 -30.63 13.87
C SER A 322 19.19 -30.35 14.53
N GLU A 323 18.97 -30.89 15.72
CA GLU A 323 17.74 -30.66 16.50
C GLU A 323 17.52 -29.17 16.80
N GLU A 324 18.60 -28.36 16.90
CA GLU A 324 18.51 -26.91 17.07
C GLU A 324 17.94 -26.21 15.83
N VAL A 325 18.33 -26.63 14.63
CA VAL A 325 17.81 -26.10 13.36
C VAL A 325 16.33 -26.46 13.20
N LYS A 326 15.94 -27.71 13.51
CA LYS A 326 14.54 -28.14 13.52
C LYS A 326 13.71 -27.33 14.51
N ALA A 327 14.21 -27.11 15.73
CA ALA A 327 13.54 -26.30 16.74
C ALA A 327 13.41 -24.83 16.31
N LEU A 328 14.41 -24.27 15.64
CA LEU A 328 14.35 -22.93 15.07
C LEU A 328 13.30 -22.82 13.97
N LYS A 329 13.29 -23.77 13.00
CA LYS A 329 12.27 -23.82 11.93
C LYS A 329 10.86 -23.93 12.50
N ALA A 330 10.64 -24.79 13.49
CA ALA A 330 9.35 -24.95 14.16
C ALA A 330 8.89 -23.64 14.83
N ARG A 331 9.81 -22.88 15.46
CA ARG A 331 9.50 -21.58 16.05
C ARG A 331 9.16 -20.53 15.01
N VAL A 332 9.93 -20.45 13.92
CA VAL A 332 9.66 -19.55 12.79
C VAL A 332 8.30 -19.88 12.17
N LYS A 333 8.01 -21.17 11.97
CA LYS A 333 6.70 -21.60 11.46
C LYS A 333 5.55 -21.19 12.39
N ALA A 334 5.69 -21.42 13.68
CA ALA A 334 4.65 -21.04 14.65
C ALA A 334 4.41 -19.52 14.67
N SER A 335 5.46 -18.71 14.55
CA SER A 335 5.32 -17.25 14.43
C SER A 335 4.65 -16.84 13.12
N TYR A 336 5.02 -17.47 12.01
CA TYR A 336 4.38 -17.26 10.71
C TYR A 336 2.89 -17.60 10.75
N ASP A 337 2.54 -18.82 11.23
CA ASP A 337 1.14 -19.28 11.32
C ASP A 337 0.29 -18.34 12.19
N LYS A 338 0.86 -17.77 13.25
CA LYS A 338 0.19 -16.76 14.07
C LYS A 338 -0.05 -15.45 13.31
N ALA A 339 0.95 -14.97 12.59
CA ALA A 339 0.87 -13.72 11.84
C ALA A 339 -0.21 -13.78 10.75
N ILE A 340 -0.27 -14.86 9.96
CA ILE A 340 -1.25 -15.00 8.88
C ILE A 340 -2.69 -15.22 9.39
N ALA A 341 -2.84 -15.91 10.54
CA ALA A 341 -4.17 -16.19 11.13
C ALA A 341 -4.77 -14.99 11.89
N GLN A 342 -4.04 -13.95 12.06
CA GLN A 342 -4.30 -12.79 12.89
C GLN A 342 -5.64 -12.12 12.56
N ALA A 343 -5.82 -11.74 11.31
CA ALA A 343 -7.01 -11.05 10.85
C ALA A 343 -8.27 -11.89 11.07
N GLY A 344 -8.23 -13.21 10.78
CA GLY A 344 -9.34 -14.13 11.03
C GLY A 344 -9.70 -14.28 12.51
N LYS A 345 -8.71 -14.23 13.41
CA LYS A 345 -8.96 -14.28 14.86
C LYS A 345 -9.66 -13.01 15.37
N LEU A 346 -9.26 -11.83 14.86
CA LEU A 346 -9.94 -10.58 15.21
C LEU A 346 -11.37 -10.53 14.66
N GLU A 347 -11.58 -11.02 13.43
CA GLU A 347 -12.91 -11.19 12.86
C GLU A 347 -13.78 -12.08 13.74
N ALA A 348 -13.32 -13.29 14.07
CA ALA A 348 -14.03 -14.24 14.92
C ALA A 348 -14.38 -13.66 16.31
N ALA A 349 -13.51 -12.80 16.85
CA ALA A 349 -13.75 -12.10 18.10
C ALA A 349 -14.71 -10.91 17.95
N GLY A 350 -15.03 -10.46 16.73
CA GLY A 350 -15.84 -9.27 16.47
C GLY A 350 -15.11 -7.96 16.81
N VAL A 351 -13.79 -7.93 16.70
CA VAL A 351 -12.99 -6.71 16.84
C VAL A 351 -12.88 -6.01 15.49
N PRO A 352 -13.40 -4.77 15.31
CA PRO A 352 -13.30 -4.06 14.07
C PRO A 352 -11.84 -3.71 13.74
N PHE A 353 -11.39 -4.03 12.53
CA PHE A 353 -10.06 -3.68 12.07
C PHE A 353 -10.07 -3.20 10.62
N ALA A 354 -9.01 -2.52 10.22
CA ALA A 354 -8.65 -2.23 8.84
C ALA A 354 -7.19 -2.62 8.60
N PHE A 355 -6.76 -2.55 7.34
CA PHE A 355 -5.37 -2.83 7.00
C PHE A 355 -4.50 -1.58 6.98
N THR A 356 -3.19 -1.79 7.22
CA THR A 356 -2.12 -0.81 7.03
C THR A 356 -1.03 -1.42 6.17
N THR A 357 -0.44 -0.62 5.28
CA THR A 357 0.67 -1.05 4.44
C THR A 357 2.05 -0.67 5.01
N ILE A 358 2.11 -0.11 6.22
CA ILE A 358 3.40 0.15 6.89
C ILE A 358 4.17 -1.17 7.00
N GLY A 359 5.43 -1.18 6.52
CA GLY A 359 6.29 -2.37 6.50
C GLY A 359 5.98 -3.39 5.41
N ALA A 360 4.92 -3.20 4.61
CA ALA A 360 4.57 -4.06 3.50
C ALA A 360 5.20 -3.61 2.17
N LYS A 361 5.47 -4.56 1.28
CA LYS A 361 5.87 -4.26 -0.10
C LYS A 361 4.62 -4.13 -0.97
N PRO A 362 4.44 -3.04 -1.74
CA PRO A 362 3.23 -2.85 -2.54
C PRO A 362 2.90 -4.02 -3.48
N ASN A 363 3.90 -4.66 -4.06
CA ASN A 363 3.72 -5.79 -4.98
C ASN A 363 3.24 -7.08 -4.29
N ASP A 364 3.42 -7.20 -2.98
CA ASP A 364 3.05 -8.39 -2.21
C ASP A 364 1.70 -8.26 -1.50
N LEU A 365 1.05 -7.07 -1.53
CA LEU A 365 -0.15 -6.78 -0.75
C LEU A 365 -1.30 -7.76 -1.03
N MET A 366 -1.62 -7.99 -2.31
CA MET A 366 -2.70 -8.90 -2.68
C MET A 366 -2.36 -10.36 -2.36
N LYS A 367 -1.08 -10.75 -2.49
CA LYS A 367 -0.61 -12.09 -2.09
C LYS A 367 -0.73 -12.26 -0.58
N SER A 368 -0.28 -11.29 0.20
CA SER A 368 -0.41 -11.31 1.67
C SER A 368 -1.87 -11.45 2.11
N LEU A 369 -2.77 -10.71 1.46
CA LEU A 369 -4.20 -10.77 1.76
C LEU A 369 -4.79 -12.15 1.47
N LYS A 370 -4.46 -12.75 0.31
CA LYS A 370 -4.88 -14.13 -0.02
C LYS A 370 -4.37 -15.15 0.99
N THR A 371 -3.12 -15.04 1.42
CA THR A 371 -2.56 -15.90 2.48
C THR A 371 -3.33 -15.76 3.80
N MET A 372 -3.76 -14.55 4.18
CA MET A 372 -4.60 -14.34 5.37
C MET A 372 -6.00 -14.94 5.21
N ILE A 373 -6.57 -14.89 3.99
CA ILE A 373 -7.86 -15.52 3.69
C ILE A 373 -7.74 -17.05 3.77
N GLU A 374 -6.70 -17.64 3.20
CA GLU A 374 -6.40 -19.07 3.32
C GLU A 374 -6.19 -19.52 4.77
N ALA A 375 -5.70 -18.62 5.63
CA ALA A 375 -5.51 -18.83 7.06
C ALA A 375 -6.77 -18.59 7.92
N GLY A 376 -7.93 -18.30 7.30
CA GLY A 376 -9.23 -18.25 7.98
C GLY A 376 -9.88 -16.87 8.08
N LEU A 377 -9.35 -15.84 7.42
CA LEU A 377 -10.06 -14.57 7.24
C LEU A 377 -11.14 -14.74 6.16
N SER A 378 -12.36 -14.28 6.40
CA SER A 378 -13.38 -14.30 5.35
C SER A 378 -13.11 -13.23 4.27
N GLU A 379 -13.51 -13.51 3.02
CA GLU A 379 -13.42 -12.54 1.93
C GLU A 379 -14.24 -11.28 2.22
N GLU A 380 -15.36 -11.43 2.88
CA GLU A 380 -16.22 -10.32 3.31
C GLU A 380 -15.48 -9.40 4.29
N ALA A 381 -14.86 -9.98 5.33
CA ALA A 381 -14.11 -9.21 6.31
C ALA A 381 -12.83 -8.59 5.71
N ALA A 382 -12.16 -9.31 4.79
CA ALA A 382 -11.03 -8.78 4.03
C ALA A 382 -11.42 -7.55 3.22
N LEU A 383 -12.52 -7.62 2.48
CA LEU A 383 -13.05 -6.48 1.72
C LEU A 383 -13.53 -5.35 2.66
N ALA A 384 -14.15 -5.68 3.78
CA ALA A 384 -14.57 -4.70 4.77
C ALA A 384 -13.36 -3.94 5.36
N ALA A 385 -12.29 -4.64 5.69
CA ALA A 385 -11.06 -4.06 6.22
C ALA A 385 -10.35 -3.15 5.20
N LEU A 386 -10.48 -3.43 3.90
CA LEU A 386 -9.96 -2.59 2.82
C LEU A 386 -10.89 -1.40 2.46
N THR A 387 -12.15 -1.40 2.89
CA THR A 387 -13.14 -0.44 2.40
C THR A 387 -13.95 0.19 3.52
N THR A 388 -15.05 -0.43 3.94
CA THR A 388 -16.01 0.16 4.90
C THR A 388 -15.43 0.36 6.30
N ASN A 389 -14.68 -0.62 6.83
CA ASN A 389 -14.05 -0.50 8.14
C ASN A 389 -12.95 0.57 8.13
N ALA A 390 -12.11 0.59 7.07
CA ALA A 390 -11.09 1.62 6.93
C ALA A 390 -11.72 3.01 6.84
N ALA A 391 -12.81 3.16 6.07
CA ALA A 391 -13.55 4.42 5.96
C ALA A 391 -14.14 4.86 7.32
N ASP A 392 -14.65 3.92 8.12
CA ASP A 392 -15.19 4.21 9.46
C ASP A 392 -14.09 4.60 10.44
N ILE A 393 -12.97 3.87 10.45
CA ILE A 393 -11.82 4.16 11.32
C ILE A 393 -11.27 5.55 11.05
N LEU A 394 -11.17 5.94 9.77
CA LEU A 394 -10.67 7.26 9.34
C LEU A 394 -11.75 8.37 9.37
N GLY A 395 -13.00 8.02 9.63
CA GLY A 395 -14.12 8.96 9.70
C GLY A 395 -14.51 9.54 8.34
N VAL A 396 -14.44 8.73 7.27
CA VAL A 396 -14.70 9.15 5.89
C VAL A 396 -15.81 8.35 5.19
N SER A 397 -16.58 7.56 5.93
CA SER A 397 -17.67 6.70 5.43
C SER A 397 -18.75 7.47 4.66
N LYS A 398 -18.87 8.80 4.89
CA LYS A 398 -19.83 9.65 4.18
C LYS A 398 -19.52 9.78 2.69
N PHE A 399 -18.24 9.67 2.30
CA PHE A 399 -17.83 9.89 0.91
C PHE A 399 -16.97 8.79 0.31
N ALA A 400 -16.56 7.76 1.08
CA ALA A 400 -15.73 6.64 0.63
C ALA A 400 -16.18 5.31 1.23
N GLY A 401 -15.58 4.19 0.82
CA GLY A 401 -15.74 2.85 1.40
C GLY A 401 -16.87 2.02 0.80
N SER A 402 -17.74 2.58 -0.05
CA SER A 402 -18.77 1.82 -0.77
C SER A 402 -19.15 2.51 -2.09
N ILE A 403 -19.79 1.76 -3.00
CA ILE A 403 -20.28 2.27 -4.29
C ILE A 403 -21.72 2.70 -4.15
N GLU A 404 -21.91 3.97 -3.83
CA GLU A 404 -23.23 4.58 -3.62
C GLU A 404 -23.31 5.95 -4.31
N SER A 405 -24.50 6.32 -4.75
CA SER A 405 -24.73 7.65 -5.33
C SER A 405 -24.37 8.75 -4.31
N GLY A 406 -23.62 9.74 -4.74
CA GLY A 406 -23.14 10.86 -3.93
C GLY A 406 -21.75 10.65 -3.33
N LYS A 407 -21.20 9.43 -3.35
CA LYS A 407 -19.83 9.16 -2.91
C LYS A 407 -18.80 9.44 -4.00
N MET A 408 -17.55 9.57 -3.61
CA MET A 408 -16.42 9.71 -4.54
C MET A 408 -16.34 8.50 -5.46
N ALA A 409 -16.04 8.76 -6.72
CA ALA A 409 -15.83 7.71 -7.70
C ALA A 409 -14.44 7.10 -7.56
N ASN A 410 -14.25 6.36 -6.47
CA ASN A 410 -13.08 5.58 -6.14
C ASN A 410 -13.42 4.09 -6.31
N LEU A 411 -12.90 3.46 -7.37
CA LEU A 411 -13.32 2.12 -7.78
C LEU A 411 -12.10 1.28 -8.18
N VAL A 412 -12.19 -0.02 -7.90
CA VAL A 412 -11.28 -1.04 -8.42
C VAL A 412 -12.02 -1.89 -9.44
N LEU A 413 -11.49 -2.02 -10.65
CA LEU A 413 -12.05 -2.81 -11.73
C LEU A 413 -11.12 -3.99 -12.02
N ALA A 414 -11.56 -5.19 -11.71
CA ALA A 414 -10.81 -6.42 -11.82
C ALA A 414 -11.33 -7.31 -12.97
N THR A 415 -10.51 -8.23 -13.45
CA THR A 415 -10.83 -9.18 -14.52
C THR A 415 -11.60 -10.41 -14.03
N GLY A 416 -11.78 -10.55 -12.72
CA GLY A 416 -12.49 -11.64 -12.04
C GLY A 416 -12.80 -11.23 -10.59
N PRO A 417 -13.38 -12.14 -9.77
CA PRO A 417 -13.50 -11.91 -8.35
C PRO A 417 -12.14 -11.60 -7.72
N ILE A 418 -12.08 -10.52 -6.90
CA ILE A 418 -10.81 -9.87 -6.55
C ILE A 418 -9.83 -10.77 -5.77
N PHE A 419 -10.34 -11.78 -5.06
CA PHE A 419 -9.53 -12.70 -4.27
C PHE A 419 -9.18 -14.01 -5.00
N GLU A 420 -9.73 -14.25 -6.22
CA GLU A 420 -9.32 -15.39 -7.05
C GLU A 420 -7.89 -15.24 -7.56
N GLU A 421 -7.21 -16.37 -7.75
CA GLU A 421 -5.80 -16.44 -8.13
C GLU A 421 -5.50 -15.70 -9.45
N ASP A 422 -6.35 -15.91 -10.45
CA ASP A 422 -6.20 -15.37 -11.80
C ASP A 422 -6.79 -13.95 -11.96
N SER A 423 -7.32 -13.35 -10.89
CA SER A 423 -7.90 -12.03 -10.93
C SER A 423 -6.84 -10.94 -10.91
N GLN A 424 -6.91 -10.00 -11.84
CA GLN A 424 -5.99 -8.88 -11.97
C GLN A 424 -6.76 -7.56 -11.97
N ILE A 425 -6.20 -6.54 -11.33
CA ILE A 425 -6.75 -5.18 -11.39
C ILE A 425 -6.39 -4.58 -12.75
N LYS A 426 -7.42 -4.29 -13.54
CA LYS A 426 -7.29 -3.71 -14.89
C LYS A 426 -7.36 -2.19 -14.88
N HIS A 427 -8.27 -1.63 -14.09
CA HIS A 427 -8.40 -0.19 -13.93
C HIS A 427 -8.60 0.16 -12.46
N VAL A 428 -8.08 1.31 -12.08
CA VAL A 428 -8.40 1.95 -10.81
C VAL A 428 -8.94 3.34 -11.11
N VAL A 429 -10.10 3.64 -10.58
CA VAL A 429 -10.71 4.97 -10.69
C VAL A 429 -10.45 5.71 -9.39
N VAL A 430 -9.84 6.87 -9.48
CA VAL A 430 -9.51 7.72 -8.34
C VAL A 430 -10.09 9.11 -8.60
N ASP A 431 -11.03 9.52 -7.77
CA ASP A 431 -11.77 10.79 -7.93
C ASP A 431 -12.33 10.97 -9.35
N GLY A 432 -12.84 9.87 -9.94
CA GLY A 432 -13.37 9.82 -11.29
C GLY A 432 -12.32 9.75 -12.40
N LYS A 433 -11.03 9.85 -12.11
CA LYS A 433 -9.97 9.64 -13.09
C LYS A 433 -9.63 8.15 -13.19
N ILE A 434 -9.49 7.67 -14.44
CA ILE A 434 -9.23 6.25 -14.72
C ILE A 434 -7.75 6.05 -14.99
N PHE A 435 -7.14 5.14 -14.21
CA PHE A 435 -5.79 4.62 -14.41
C PHE A 435 -5.92 3.21 -14.95
N GLU A 436 -5.25 2.94 -16.06
CA GLU A 436 -5.29 1.66 -16.75
C GLU A 436 -3.97 0.93 -16.55
N TYR A 437 -4.05 -0.38 -16.27
CA TYR A 437 -2.90 -1.24 -16.06
C TYR A 437 -2.92 -2.40 -17.05
N GLU A 438 -1.76 -2.78 -17.52
CA GLU A 438 -1.60 -3.97 -18.36
C GLU A 438 -1.91 -5.22 -17.54
N THR A 439 -2.83 -6.02 -18.05
CA THR A 439 -3.15 -7.33 -17.48
C THR A 439 -2.48 -8.40 -18.32
N LYS A 440 -1.80 -9.35 -17.67
CA LYS A 440 -1.30 -10.53 -18.36
C LYS A 440 -2.50 -11.30 -18.92
N ALA A 441 -2.46 -11.69 -20.19
CA ALA A 441 -3.52 -12.47 -20.79
C ALA A 441 -3.80 -13.72 -19.93
N LYS A 442 -5.08 -13.97 -19.59
CA LYS A 442 -5.46 -15.22 -18.93
C LYS A 442 -4.94 -16.38 -19.77
N LYS A 443 -4.01 -17.17 -19.23
CA LYS A 443 -3.74 -18.48 -19.79
C LYS A 443 -5.06 -19.24 -19.67
N LYS A 444 -5.72 -19.55 -20.80
CA LYS A 444 -6.85 -20.46 -20.81
C LYS A 444 -6.39 -21.72 -20.10
N LYS A 445 -6.96 -22.05 -18.94
CA LYS A 445 -7.02 -23.41 -18.46
C LYS A 445 -7.93 -24.15 -19.45
N GLU A 446 -7.39 -24.56 -20.57
CA GLU A 446 -8.01 -25.60 -21.36
C GLU A 446 -8.02 -26.84 -20.46
N GLY A 447 -9.21 -27.40 -20.32
CA GLY A 447 -9.49 -28.47 -19.39
C GLY A 447 -8.38 -29.53 -19.43
N ALA A 448 -7.92 -29.86 -18.23
CA ALA A 448 -6.94 -30.91 -18.02
C ALA A 448 -7.51 -32.26 -18.45
N GLU A 449 -7.31 -32.59 -19.74
CA GLU A 449 -7.21 -33.95 -20.20
C GLU A 449 -6.06 -34.03 -21.21
N GLY A 450 -4.92 -34.53 -20.73
CA GLY A 450 -3.93 -35.25 -21.48
C GLY A 450 -3.29 -34.57 -22.69
N SER A 451 -2.30 -33.72 -22.47
CA SER A 451 -1.00 -33.86 -23.13
C SER A 451 -0.02 -32.94 -22.41
N GLY A 452 0.72 -33.48 -21.43
CA GLY A 452 1.95 -32.88 -20.99
C GLY A 452 2.81 -32.66 -22.22
N GLY A 453 2.87 -31.42 -22.73
CA GLY A 453 3.79 -31.07 -23.79
C GLY A 453 5.18 -31.42 -23.30
N ALA A 454 5.79 -32.45 -23.92
CA ALA A 454 7.12 -32.89 -23.54
C ALA A 454 8.04 -31.68 -23.77
N ILE A 455 8.68 -31.15 -22.71
CA ILE A 455 9.73 -30.13 -22.81
C ILE A 455 10.98 -30.72 -23.53
N ALA A 456 10.99 -32.05 -23.73
CA ALA A 456 12.06 -32.72 -24.42
C ALA A 456 12.11 -32.32 -25.90
N GLY A 457 13.27 -31.86 -26.32
CA GLY A 457 13.52 -31.36 -27.67
C GLY A 457 14.58 -30.27 -27.65
N THR A 458 14.76 -29.62 -28.80
CA THR A 458 15.71 -28.52 -28.95
C THR A 458 14.93 -27.20 -29.02
N TRP A 459 15.24 -26.28 -28.11
CA TRP A 459 14.69 -24.95 -28.02
C TRP A 459 15.69 -23.95 -28.60
N ASP A 460 15.28 -23.15 -29.55
CA ASP A 460 16.03 -21.94 -29.95
C ASP A 460 15.65 -20.81 -28.98
N TYR A 461 16.63 -20.26 -28.25
CA TYR A 461 16.37 -19.20 -27.26
C TYR A 461 17.10 -17.91 -27.55
N THR A 462 16.59 -16.82 -27.03
CA THR A 462 17.20 -15.49 -26.99
C THR A 462 17.10 -14.90 -25.59
N SER A 463 18.12 -14.15 -25.20
CA SER A 463 18.11 -13.35 -23.96
C SER A 463 18.71 -11.97 -24.21
N GLU A 464 18.24 -10.96 -23.47
CA GLU A 464 18.75 -9.61 -23.54
C GLU A 464 19.50 -9.29 -22.25
N THR A 465 20.79 -8.98 -22.37
CA THR A 465 21.65 -8.60 -21.25
C THR A 465 22.24 -7.21 -21.50
N PRO A 466 22.81 -6.53 -20.49
CA PRO A 466 23.52 -5.25 -20.69
C PRO A 466 24.68 -5.32 -21.69
N ALA A 467 25.21 -6.52 -21.98
CA ALA A 467 26.24 -6.76 -22.99
C ALA A 467 25.68 -6.90 -24.42
N GLY A 468 24.35 -6.93 -24.57
CA GLY A 468 23.64 -7.09 -25.84
C GLY A 468 22.71 -8.29 -25.86
N SER A 469 22.06 -8.50 -27.01
CA SER A 469 21.23 -9.68 -27.26
C SER A 469 22.13 -10.90 -27.51
N SER A 470 21.89 -11.98 -26.80
CA SER A 470 22.58 -13.27 -26.92
C SER A 470 21.53 -14.37 -27.16
N GLY A 471 21.91 -15.42 -27.86
CA GLY A 471 21.02 -16.54 -28.14
C GLY A 471 21.77 -17.84 -28.33
N GLY A 472 21.03 -18.93 -28.41
CA GLY A 472 21.59 -20.26 -28.59
C GLY A 472 20.52 -21.34 -28.58
N LYS A 473 20.93 -22.55 -28.23
CA LYS A 473 20.05 -23.73 -28.20
C LYS A 473 20.06 -24.36 -26.82
N ILE A 474 18.87 -24.71 -26.32
CA ILE A 474 18.70 -25.55 -25.14
C ILE A 474 18.16 -26.89 -25.63
N THR A 475 18.90 -27.98 -25.39
CA THR A 475 18.47 -29.32 -25.72
C THR A 475 18.11 -30.05 -24.43
N ILE A 476 16.87 -30.54 -24.32
CA ILE A 476 16.38 -31.26 -23.14
C ILE A 476 15.97 -32.68 -23.59
N ALA A 477 16.50 -33.68 -22.93
CA ALA A 477 16.12 -35.07 -23.08
C ALA A 477 15.40 -35.57 -21.83
N LYS A 478 14.43 -36.46 -22.00
CA LYS A 478 13.72 -37.12 -20.89
C LYS A 478 14.17 -38.55 -20.79
N ASP A 479 14.61 -38.98 -19.61
CA ASP A 479 14.93 -40.39 -19.31
C ASP A 479 14.10 -40.84 -18.10
N GLY A 480 13.07 -41.61 -18.37
CA GLY A 480 12.10 -42.02 -17.34
C GLY A 480 11.37 -40.83 -16.71
N SER A 481 11.60 -40.59 -15.42
CA SER A 481 11.07 -39.45 -14.66
C SER A 481 12.03 -38.26 -14.56
N SER A 482 13.28 -38.41 -15.07
CA SER A 482 14.32 -37.39 -14.96
C SER A 482 14.53 -36.66 -16.29
N TYR A 483 15.06 -35.45 -16.21
CA TYR A 483 15.47 -34.68 -17.38
C TYR A 483 16.99 -34.46 -17.34
N SER A 484 17.60 -34.45 -18.52
CA SER A 484 18.99 -34.06 -18.75
C SER A 484 19.05 -33.13 -19.96
N GLY A 485 20.08 -32.31 -20.08
CA GLY A 485 20.16 -31.41 -21.20
C GLY A 485 21.44 -30.60 -21.26
N THR A 486 21.57 -29.85 -22.36
CA THR A 486 22.69 -28.94 -22.59
C THR A 486 22.18 -27.59 -23.10
N ILE A 487 22.93 -26.53 -22.83
CA ILE A 487 22.70 -25.21 -23.39
C ILE A 487 23.93 -24.72 -24.15
N THR A 488 23.71 -24.20 -25.35
CA THR A 488 24.77 -23.51 -26.12
C THR A 488 24.54 -22.00 -26.04
N TYR A 489 25.59 -21.24 -25.83
CA TYR A 489 25.58 -19.76 -25.71
C TYR A 489 26.82 -19.17 -26.35
N ASP A 490 26.77 -17.87 -26.69
CA ASP A 490 27.94 -17.14 -27.18
C ASP A 490 28.94 -16.96 -26.03
N ASP A 491 30.19 -17.43 -26.22
CA ASP A 491 31.23 -17.33 -25.20
C ASP A 491 31.56 -15.85 -24.91
N PRO A 492 31.38 -15.39 -23.68
CA PRO A 492 31.73 -14.01 -23.30
C PRO A 492 33.20 -13.64 -23.52
N ALA A 493 34.08 -14.62 -23.64
CA ALA A 493 35.50 -14.41 -23.99
C ALA A 493 35.76 -14.24 -25.49
N GLY A 494 34.69 -14.29 -26.32
CA GLY A 494 34.81 -14.05 -27.77
C GLY A 494 35.39 -15.23 -28.58
N SER A 495 35.45 -16.45 -28.03
CA SER A 495 36.02 -17.64 -28.69
C SER A 495 34.99 -18.42 -29.51
N GLY A 496 33.75 -17.94 -29.67
CA GLY A 496 32.66 -18.56 -30.41
C GLY A 496 31.56 -19.09 -29.52
N ALA A 497 30.88 -20.18 -29.94
CA ALA A 497 29.83 -20.77 -29.13
C ALA A 497 30.41 -21.74 -28.08
N ALA A 498 29.95 -21.61 -26.85
CA ALA A 498 30.25 -22.52 -25.73
C ALA A 498 29.04 -23.41 -25.42
N THR A 499 29.28 -24.54 -24.76
CA THR A 499 28.22 -25.44 -24.33
C THR A 499 28.41 -25.82 -22.86
N SER A 500 27.32 -25.80 -22.09
CA SER A 500 27.29 -26.30 -20.72
C SER A 500 26.18 -27.30 -20.51
N ASP A 501 26.39 -28.24 -19.60
CA ASP A 501 25.35 -29.15 -19.15
C ASP A 501 24.32 -28.38 -18.28
N LEU A 502 23.06 -28.80 -18.38
CA LEU A 502 22.00 -28.32 -17.52
C LEU A 502 21.97 -29.09 -16.21
N GLU A 503 21.91 -28.37 -15.12
CA GLU A 503 21.79 -28.89 -13.77
C GLU A 503 20.40 -28.57 -13.19
N ASP A 504 19.94 -29.36 -12.22
CA ASP A 504 18.70 -29.12 -11.45
C ASP A 504 17.44 -28.89 -12.32
N ILE A 505 17.30 -29.66 -13.43
CA ILE A 505 16.15 -29.50 -14.33
C ILE A 505 14.89 -29.99 -13.63
N SER A 506 13.92 -29.08 -13.41
CA SER A 506 12.58 -29.42 -12.91
C SER A 506 11.52 -28.89 -13.86
N TYR A 507 10.47 -29.67 -14.09
CA TYR A 507 9.31 -29.28 -14.87
C TYR A 507 8.03 -29.71 -14.16
N GLU A 508 7.32 -28.72 -13.59
CA GLU A 508 6.08 -28.92 -12.85
C GLU A 508 4.97 -28.06 -13.43
N GLY A 509 3.91 -28.68 -13.92
CA GLY A 509 2.81 -27.95 -14.57
C GLY A 509 3.26 -27.27 -15.87
N SER A 510 3.49 -25.98 -15.85
CA SER A 510 4.05 -25.18 -16.96
C SER A 510 5.39 -24.57 -16.63
N SER A 511 5.87 -24.71 -15.38
CA SER A 511 7.11 -24.08 -14.92
C SER A 511 8.30 -24.98 -15.19
N LEU A 512 9.26 -24.46 -15.94
CA LEU A 512 10.56 -25.08 -16.24
C LEU A 512 11.64 -24.31 -15.50
N THR A 513 12.41 -25.00 -14.66
CA THR A 513 13.58 -24.45 -13.99
C THR A 513 14.81 -25.30 -14.26
N PHE A 514 15.95 -24.66 -14.40
CA PHE A 514 17.26 -25.32 -14.52
C PHE A 514 18.38 -24.35 -14.23
N SER A 515 19.58 -24.86 -14.01
CA SER A 515 20.78 -24.02 -13.88
C SER A 515 21.89 -24.51 -14.80
N PHE A 516 22.88 -23.67 -15.06
CA PHE A 516 24.08 -24.00 -15.83
C PHE A 516 25.25 -23.09 -15.47
N GLY A 517 26.47 -23.53 -15.79
CA GLY A 517 27.69 -22.77 -15.54
C GLY A 517 28.15 -22.00 -16.78
N VAL A 518 28.58 -20.76 -16.62
CA VAL A 518 29.21 -19.92 -17.65
C VAL A 518 30.60 -19.49 -17.17
N SER A 519 31.62 -19.72 -17.97
CA SER A 519 32.96 -19.21 -17.71
C SER A 519 33.17 -17.87 -18.39
N ALA A 520 33.35 -16.81 -17.63
CA ALA A 520 33.60 -15.48 -18.13
C ALA A 520 34.80 -14.84 -17.41
N GLY A 521 35.83 -14.43 -18.16
CA GLY A 521 37.00 -13.73 -17.61
C GLY A 521 37.74 -14.49 -16.51
N GLY A 522 37.73 -15.84 -16.53
CA GLY A 522 38.36 -16.68 -15.52
C GLY A 522 37.50 -16.93 -14.26
N MET A 523 36.28 -16.47 -14.23
CA MET A 523 35.28 -16.76 -13.18
C MET A 523 34.24 -17.73 -13.70
N ASN A 524 33.83 -18.69 -12.88
CA ASN A 524 32.71 -19.56 -13.16
C ASN A 524 31.45 -18.96 -12.50
N LEU A 525 30.49 -18.57 -13.33
CA LEU A 525 29.23 -17.99 -12.89
C LEU A 525 28.13 -19.03 -13.01
N LYS A 526 27.33 -19.22 -11.96
CA LYS A 526 26.11 -20.01 -12.01
C LYS A 526 24.98 -19.12 -12.54
N VAL A 527 24.25 -19.64 -13.52
CA VAL A 527 23.07 -19.03 -14.11
C VAL A 527 21.87 -19.87 -13.75
N ASP A 528 20.90 -19.28 -13.07
CA ASP A 528 19.64 -19.93 -12.73
C ASP A 528 18.54 -19.42 -13.69
N VAL A 529 17.81 -20.34 -14.33
CA VAL A 529 16.73 -20.03 -15.27
C VAL A 529 15.40 -20.50 -14.71
N SER A 530 14.40 -19.62 -14.80
CA SER A 530 13.01 -19.93 -14.51
C SER A 530 12.14 -19.43 -15.65
N ALA A 531 11.46 -20.35 -16.33
CA ALA A 531 10.63 -20.03 -17.47
C ALA A 531 9.30 -20.78 -17.42
N GLU A 532 8.27 -20.17 -17.99
CA GLU A 532 7.00 -20.82 -18.22
C GLU A 532 6.91 -21.34 -19.67
N VAL A 533 6.54 -22.59 -19.81
CA VAL A 533 6.38 -23.27 -21.10
C VAL A 533 4.89 -23.30 -21.47
N SER A 534 4.56 -22.76 -22.65
CA SER A 534 3.21 -22.76 -23.21
C SER A 534 3.25 -23.33 -24.65
N GLY A 535 2.86 -24.60 -24.81
CA GLY A 535 2.99 -25.27 -26.08
C GLY A 535 4.45 -25.35 -26.54
N ASN A 536 4.78 -24.69 -27.64
CA ASN A 536 6.12 -24.67 -28.22
C ASN A 536 6.91 -23.41 -27.87
N THR A 537 6.45 -22.57 -26.95
CA THR A 537 7.14 -21.35 -26.51
C THR A 537 7.50 -21.44 -25.04
N MET A 538 8.60 -20.82 -24.64
CA MET A 538 8.95 -20.56 -23.26
C MET A 538 9.30 -19.09 -23.09
N ASP A 539 8.88 -18.51 -21.98
CA ASP A 539 9.18 -17.12 -21.59
C ASP A 539 9.53 -17.10 -20.10
N GLY A 540 10.59 -16.37 -19.73
CA GLY A 540 11.04 -16.38 -18.36
C GLY A 540 12.15 -15.40 -18.05
N SER A 541 12.90 -15.70 -16.99
CA SER A 541 14.04 -14.92 -16.54
C SER A 541 15.25 -15.80 -16.25
N MET A 542 16.40 -15.22 -16.46
CA MET A 542 17.73 -15.78 -16.22
C MET A 542 18.44 -14.91 -15.18
N ILE A 543 18.85 -15.50 -14.06
CA ILE A 543 19.53 -14.82 -12.96
C ILE A 543 21.02 -15.18 -13.01
N ILE A 544 21.90 -14.18 -13.09
CA ILE A 544 23.34 -14.37 -13.15
C ILE A 544 23.99 -13.83 -11.88
N GLY A 545 24.11 -14.65 -10.86
CA GLY A 545 24.71 -14.26 -9.57
C GLY A 545 24.29 -12.89 -9.08
N GLU A 546 25.25 -11.99 -8.80
CA GLU A 546 25.00 -10.60 -8.37
C GLU A 546 24.75 -9.62 -9.55
N PHE A 547 24.85 -10.07 -10.80
CA PHE A 547 24.71 -9.22 -11.98
C PHE A 547 23.26 -8.88 -12.35
N GLY A 548 22.28 -9.60 -11.78
CA GLY A 548 20.86 -9.30 -11.94
C GLY A 548 20.07 -10.35 -12.69
N SER A 549 18.81 -10.00 -13.02
CA SER A 549 17.86 -10.84 -13.73
C SER A 549 17.59 -10.28 -15.12
N PHE A 550 17.64 -11.17 -16.13
CA PHE A 550 17.51 -10.85 -17.54
C PHE A 550 16.42 -11.69 -18.19
N PRO A 551 15.63 -11.14 -19.14
CA PRO A 551 14.58 -11.92 -19.81
C PRO A 551 15.20 -12.98 -20.71
N ILE A 552 14.54 -14.15 -20.78
CA ILE A 552 14.82 -15.24 -21.70
C ILE A 552 13.53 -15.68 -22.36
N SER A 553 13.55 -15.86 -23.67
CA SER A 553 12.45 -16.45 -24.44
C SER A 553 12.95 -17.51 -25.37
N GLY A 554 12.14 -18.53 -25.66
CA GLY A 554 12.54 -19.62 -26.54
C GLY A 554 11.38 -20.27 -27.27
N THR A 555 11.71 -20.95 -28.37
CA THR A 555 10.75 -21.70 -29.18
C THR A 555 11.27 -23.11 -29.42
N LEU A 556 10.42 -24.09 -29.12
CA LEU A 556 10.71 -25.51 -29.38
C LEU A 556 10.71 -25.80 -30.89
N ASN A 557 11.81 -26.29 -31.38
CA ASN A 557 11.92 -26.72 -32.77
C ASN A 557 11.46 -28.21 -32.88
N PRO A 558 10.33 -28.50 -33.52
CA PRO A 558 9.78 -29.86 -33.55
C PRO A 558 10.56 -30.85 -34.44
N THR A 559 11.59 -30.38 -35.14
CA THR A 559 12.30 -31.17 -36.12
C THR A 559 13.66 -31.59 -35.61
N LEU A 560 13.73 -32.60 -34.74
CA LEU A 560 14.88 -33.50 -34.58
C LEU A 560 14.63 -34.50 -33.43
N ILE A 561 13.56 -35.29 -33.51
CA ILE A 561 13.54 -36.61 -32.82
C ILE A 561 14.23 -37.57 -33.79
N ALA A 562 15.55 -37.61 -33.75
CA ALA A 562 16.28 -38.68 -34.40
C ALA A 562 16.08 -39.96 -33.60
N ASN A 563 15.36 -40.89 -34.19
CA ASN A 563 15.32 -42.29 -33.77
C ASN A 563 16.73 -42.83 -33.53
N LYS A 564 17.00 -43.28 -32.31
CA LYS A 564 17.95 -44.36 -32.05
C LYS A 564 17.33 -45.30 -31.02
#